data_96d202c46613ad6bf1a3811065b8a55c
#
_entry.id   96d202c46613ad6bf1a3811065b8a55c
#
_cell.length_a   1.000
_cell.length_b   1.000
_cell.length_c   1.000
_cell.angle_alpha   90.00
_cell.angle_beta   90.00
_cell.angle_gamma   90.00
#
_symmetry.space_group_name_H-M   'P 1'
#
loop_
_entity.id
_entity.type
_entity.pdbx_description
1 polymer ?
#
loop_
_entity_poly.entity_id
_entity_poly.type
_entity_poly.pdbx_seq_one_letter_code
_entity_poly.pdbx_strand_id
1 'polypeptide(L)'
;MPTTSDESLITRIAQGDRPAMEALFARYRIPVFRFLMRMVRNETTAEDLNSDVFLDVWRQAGTFEGRSAVSTWIFSIARYKALNALSRRPTEELDDDKADTIADQADDPEIALAKKDKATVLRQCLLKLSAEHREIVSLVYYQHKSVEEVAGIVGIPEATVKTRMFYARKKLSEFLTEQGIERGWP
;
A
#
# COMPACT_ATOMS: atom_id res chain seq x y z
N MET A 1 2.03 8.96 26.19
CA MET A 1 3.37 8.37 25.97
C MET A 1 3.88 8.88 24.65
N PRO A 2 5.07 9.50 24.55
CA PRO A 2 5.63 9.87 23.26
C PRO A 2 5.82 8.60 22.41
N THR A 3 5.26 8.58 21.23
CA THR A 3 5.45 7.47 20.29
C THR A 3 6.92 7.44 19.87
N THR A 4 7.61 6.34 20.15
CA THR A 4 8.99 6.14 19.71
C THR A 4 9.08 6.33 18.20
N SER A 5 10.03 7.12 17.70
CA SER A 5 10.19 7.34 16.26
C SER A 5 10.61 6.06 15.53
N ASP A 6 10.29 5.98 14.23
CA ASP A 6 10.66 4.81 13.41
C ASP A 6 12.17 4.64 13.30
N GLU A 7 12.92 5.73 13.23
CA GLU A 7 14.39 5.73 13.18
C GLU A 7 14.98 5.14 14.47
N SER A 8 14.39 5.49 15.62
CA SER A 8 14.78 4.92 16.91
C SER A 8 14.49 3.41 16.97
N LEU A 9 13.33 2.99 16.44
CA LEU A 9 12.98 1.58 16.36
C LEU A 9 13.95 0.81 15.47
N ILE A 10 14.29 1.31 14.27
CA ILE A 10 15.24 0.66 13.35
C ILE A 10 16.62 0.54 13.97
N THR A 11 17.10 1.57 14.65
CA THR A 11 18.40 1.53 15.34
C THR A 11 18.44 0.43 16.41
N ARG A 12 17.36 0.27 17.18
CA ARG A 12 17.24 -0.79 18.18
C ARG A 12 17.10 -2.17 17.56
N ILE A 13 16.34 -2.30 16.48
CA ILE A 13 16.20 -3.56 15.72
C ILE A 13 17.55 -4.02 15.20
N ALA A 14 18.39 -3.10 14.70
CA ALA A 14 19.76 -3.39 14.26
C ALA A 14 20.63 -3.97 15.39
N GLN A 15 20.28 -3.72 16.65
CA GLN A 15 20.94 -4.28 17.85
C GLN A 15 20.27 -5.58 18.36
N GLY A 16 19.28 -6.11 17.62
CA GLY A 16 18.57 -7.33 17.98
C GLY A 16 17.42 -7.14 18.97
N ASP A 17 16.91 -5.92 19.14
CA ASP A 17 15.80 -5.60 20.06
C ASP A 17 14.46 -6.08 19.47
N ARG A 18 13.97 -7.21 20.00
CA ARG A 18 12.69 -7.80 19.60
C ARG A 18 11.46 -6.92 19.93
N PRO A 19 11.33 -6.32 21.12
CA PRO A 19 10.26 -5.36 21.40
C PRO A 19 10.18 -4.20 20.42
N ALA A 20 11.33 -3.67 19.95
CA ALA A 20 11.35 -2.63 18.92
C ALA A 20 10.80 -3.16 17.58
N MET A 21 11.12 -4.40 17.22
CA MET A 21 10.57 -5.04 16.02
C MET A 21 9.06 -5.26 16.13
N GLU A 22 8.58 -5.73 17.26
CA GLU A 22 7.13 -5.91 17.53
C GLU A 22 6.38 -4.57 17.39
N ALA A 23 6.94 -3.49 17.92
CA ALA A 23 6.36 -2.15 17.80
C ALA A 23 6.30 -1.66 16.35
N LEU A 24 7.37 -1.85 15.57
CA LEU A 24 7.41 -1.50 14.15
C LEU A 24 6.45 -2.36 13.32
N PHE A 25 6.42 -3.66 13.59
CA PHE A 25 5.49 -4.60 12.96
C PHE A 25 4.03 -4.22 13.23
N ALA A 26 3.67 -3.95 14.49
CA ALA A 26 2.32 -3.53 14.86
C ALA A 26 1.89 -2.26 14.10
N ARG A 27 2.82 -1.34 13.83
CA ARG A 27 2.57 -0.08 13.10
C ARG A 27 2.36 -0.28 11.61
N TYR A 28 3.15 -1.15 10.98
CA TYR A 28 3.22 -1.24 9.52
C TYR A 28 2.60 -2.50 8.91
N ARG A 29 2.30 -3.56 9.68
CA ARG A 29 1.79 -4.82 9.12
C ARG A 29 0.53 -4.65 8.29
N ILE A 30 -0.42 -3.85 8.75
CA ILE A 30 -1.70 -3.63 8.04
C ILE A 30 -1.51 -2.73 6.81
N PRO A 31 -0.85 -1.56 6.90
CA PRO A 31 -0.54 -0.75 5.73
C PRO A 31 0.21 -1.51 4.63
N VAL A 32 1.24 -2.28 5.00
CA VAL A 32 2.04 -3.09 4.05
C VAL A 32 1.19 -4.20 3.44
N PHE A 33 0.43 -4.95 4.24
CA PHE A 33 -0.47 -5.99 3.75
C PHE A 33 -1.48 -5.42 2.72
N ARG A 34 -2.14 -4.29 3.04
CA ARG A 34 -3.09 -3.64 2.12
C ARG A 34 -2.43 -3.19 0.81
N PHE A 35 -1.20 -2.72 0.88
CA PHE A 35 -0.43 -2.36 -0.31
C PHE A 35 -0.13 -3.59 -1.16
N LEU A 36 0.37 -4.68 -0.55
CA LEU A 36 0.65 -5.95 -1.21
C LEU A 36 -0.62 -6.54 -1.84
N MET A 37 -1.75 -6.54 -1.13
CA MET A 37 -3.05 -6.98 -1.66
C MET A 37 -3.44 -6.26 -2.96
N ARG A 38 -3.25 -4.93 -3.00
CA ARG A 38 -3.55 -4.14 -4.22
C ARG A 38 -2.61 -4.48 -5.37
N MET A 39 -1.40 -4.92 -5.08
CA MET A 39 -0.43 -5.32 -6.11
C MET A 39 -0.68 -6.75 -6.60
N VAL A 40 -0.73 -7.74 -5.69
CA VAL A 40 -0.74 -9.17 -6.06
C VAL A 40 -2.14 -9.76 -6.21
N ARG A 41 -3.18 -9.10 -5.68
CA ARG A 41 -4.59 -9.50 -5.78
C ARG A 41 -4.87 -10.94 -5.33
N ASN A 42 -4.11 -11.41 -4.36
CA ASN A 42 -4.26 -12.74 -3.75
C ASN A 42 -3.88 -12.65 -2.28
N GLU A 43 -4.82 -12.98 -1.40
CA GLU A 43 -4.69 -12.81 0.04
C GLU A 43 -3.55 -13.62 0.63
N THR A 44 -3.51 -14.92 0.34
CA THR A 44 -2.46 -15.82 0.83
C THR A 44 -1.08 -15.35 0.40
N THR A 45 -0.93 -14.96 -0.87
CA THR A 45 0.33 -14.41 -1.36
C THR A 45 0.70 -13.09 -0.67
N ALA A 46 -0.28 -12.22 -0.42
CA ALA A 46 -0.03 -10.96 0.27
C ALA A 46 0.38 -11.17 1.75
N GLU A 47 -0.20 -12.16 2.44
CA GLU A 47 0.18 -12.55 3.81
C GLU A 47 1.62 -13.10 3.87
N ASP A 48 1.96 -14.00 2.96
CA ASP A 48 3.32 -14.56 2.85
C ASP A 48 4.34 -13.46 2.57
N LEU A 49 4.07 -12.59 1.59
CA LEU A 49 4.94 -11.47 1.26
C LEU A 49 5.05 -10.46 2.41
N ASN A 50 3.96 -10.22 3.14
CA ASN A 50 3.99 -9.33 4.30
C ASN A 50 4.93 -9.87 5.38
N SER A 51 4.86 -11.16 5.67
CA SER A 51 5.79 -11.83 6.60
C SER A 51 7.24 -11.72 6.13
N ASP A 52 7.47 -11.95 4.84
CA ASP A 52 8.78 -11.85 4.21
C ASP A 52 9.36 -10.42 4.24
N VAL A 53 8.52 -9.39 4.10
CA VAL A 53 8.95 -7.98 4.23
C VAL A 53 9.53 -7.73 5.61
N PHE A 54 8.82 -8.12 6.67
CA PHE A 54 9.28 -7.86 8.04
C PHE A 54 10.46 -8.73 8.44
N LEU A 55 10.61 -9.93 7.85
CA LEU A 55 11.82 -10.72 8.00
C LEU A 55 13.04 -10.03 7.37
N ASP A 56 12.86 -9.40 6.20
CA ASP A 56 13.93 -8.61 5.58
C ASP A 56 14.22 -7.33 6.36
N VAL A 57 13.19 -6.65 6.88
CA VAL A 57 13.38 -5.49 7.78
C VAL A 57 14.25 -5.89 8.99
N TRP A 58 13.95 -7.02 9.64
CA TRP A 58 14.76 -7.54 10.75
C TRP A 58 16.22 -7.79 10.35
N ARG A 59 16.42 -8.45 9.21
CA ARG A 59 17.76 -8.81 8.72
C ARG A 59 18.58 -7.60 8.26
N GLN A 60 17.92 -6.60 7.69
CA GLN A 60 18.57 -5.48 7.02
C GLN A 60 18.55 -4.18 7.83
N ALA A 61 17.97 -4.17 9.04
CA ALA A 61 17.91 -2.97 9.87
C ALA A 61 19.28 -2.30 10.08
N GLY A 62 20.33 -3.11 10.24
CA GLY A 62 21.71 -2.61 10.39
C GLY A 62 22.31 -1.95 9.15
N THR A 63 21.70 -2.13 7.98
CA THR A 63 22.14 -1.52 6.72
C THR A 63 21.30 -0.29 6.33
N PHE A 64 20.31 0.07 7.12
CA PHE A 64 19.48 1.24 6.88
C PHE A 64 20.30 2.52 7.15
N GLU A 65 20.57 3.28 6.10
CA GLU A 65 21.44 4.47 6.15
C GLU A 65 20.69 5.77 6.45
N GLY A 66 19.37 5.74 6.64
CA GLY A 66 18.59 6.94 6.91
C GLY A 66 18.43 7.91 5.73
N ARG A 67 18.71 7.46 4.49
CA ARG A 67 18.58 8.29 3.28
C ARG A 67 17.13 8.59 2.92
N SER A 68 16.17 7.87 3.47
CA SER A 68 14.74 8.04 3.31
C SER A 68 14.04 7.79 4.63
N ALA A 69 12.75 8.13 4.73
CA ALA A 69 11.93 7.71 5.87
C ALA A 69 11.89 6.17 5.96
N VAL A 70 11.85 5.63 7.18
CA VAL A 70 11.76 4.18 7.43
C VAL A 70 10.57 3.56 6.70
N SER A 71 9.43 4.25 6.72
CA SER A 71 8.24 3.80 5.99
C SER A 71 8.48 3.69 4.49
N THR A 72 9.17 4.64 3.88
CA THR A 72 9.55 4.61 2.45
C THR A 72 10.42 3.40 2.13
N TRP A 73 11.39 3.12 2.97
CA TRP A 73 12.25 1.94 2.85
C TRP A 73 11.46 0.63 2.97
N ILE A 74 10.54 0.50 3.94
CA ILE A 74 9.68 -0.68 4.11
C ILE A 74 8.81 -0.90 2.85
N PHE A 75 8.19 0.17 2.32
CA PHE A 75 7.38 0.05 1.09
C PHE A 75 8.20 -0.29 -0.15
N SER A 76 9.46 0.14 -0.22
CA SER A 76 10.39 -0.27 -1.29
C SER A 76 10.67 -1.78 -1.25
N ILE A 77 10.90 -2.34 -0.05
CA ILE A 77 11.05 -3.80 0.15
C ILE A 77 9.75 -4.53 -0.27
N ALA A 78 8.61 -4.05 0.20
CA ALA A 78 7.31 -4.65 -0.13
C ALA A 78 7.05 -4.66 -1.64
N ARG A 79 7.30 -3.53 -2.32
CA ARG A 79 7.18 -3.42 -3.77
C ARG A 79 8.08 -4.42 -4.50
N TYR A 80 9.35 -4.48 -4.13
CA TYR A 80 10.31 -5.40 -4.74
C TYR A 80 9.84 -6.85 -4.63
N LYS A 81 9.39 -7.26 -3.44
CA LYS A 81 8.86 -8.62 -3.23
C LYS A 81 7.60 -8.89 -4.06
N ALA A 82 6.67 -7.94 -4.12
CA ALA A 82 5.46 -8.08 -4.92
C ALA A 82 5.76 -8.22 -6.42
N LEU A 83 6.66 -7.41 -6.97
CA LEU A 83 7.06 -7.49 -8.37
C LEU A 83 7.75 -8.83 -8.68
N ASN A 84 8.60 -9.32 -7.79
CA ASN A 84 9.24 -10.63 -7.95
C ASN A 84 8.21 -11.78 -7.91
N ALA A 85 7.19 -11.70 -7.05
CA ALA A 85 6.13 -12.68 -7.00
C ALA A 85 5.30 -12.68 -8.28
N LEU A 86 4.96 -11.50 -8.79
CA LEU A 86 4.20 -11.35 -10.04
C LEU A 86 4.99 -11.84 -11.26
N SER A 87 6.30 -11.60 -11.32
CA SER A 87 7.14 -12.06 -12.43
C SER A 87 7.32 -13.58 -12.50
N ARG A 88 7.13 -14.27 -11.38
CA ARG A 88 7.26 -15.75 -11.28
C ARG A 88 5.97 -16.50 -11.55
N ARG A 89 4.82 -15.82 -11.58
CA ARG A 89 3.53 -16.46 -11.91
C ARG A 89 3.41 -16.60 -13.43
N PRO A 90 3.21 -17.82 -13.96
CA PRO A 90 2.61 -17.98 -15.27
C PRO A 90 1.22 -17.32 -15.22
N THR A 91 0.74 -16.84 -16.37
CA THR A 91 -0.53 -16.13 -16.54
C THR A 91 -1.74 -16.98 -16.08
N GLU A 92 -1.90 -17.17 -14.78
CA GLU A 92 -3.09 -17.77 -14.18
C GLU A 92 -4.02 -16.66 -13.72
N GLU A 93 -5.30 -16.86 -14.01
CA GLU A 93 -6.40 -15.92 -13.79
C GLU A 93 -6.34 -15.30 -12.39
N LEU A 94 -6.39 -13.98 -12.39
CA LEU A 94 -6.52 -13.17 -11.20
C LEU A 94 -7.88 -13.48 -10.56
N ASP A 95 -7.88 -14.10 -9.39
CA ASP A 95 -9.07 -14.36 -8.61
C ASP A 95 -9.63 -13.03 -8.09
N ASP A 96 -10.66 -12.51 -8.78
CA ASP A 96 -11.17 -11.13 -8.61
C ASP A 96 -12.08 -10.97 -7.38
N ASP A 97 -12.46 -12.08 -6.70
CA ASP A 97 -13.62 -12.08 -5.78
C ASP A 97 -13.31 -11.94 -4.28
N LYS A 98 -12.05 -11.81 -3.84
CA LYS A 98 -11.72 -11.81 -2.40
C LYS A 98 -10.83 -10.66 -1.92
N ALA A 99 -11.00 -9.47 -2.44
CA ALA A 99 -10.26 -8.32 -1.93
C ALA A 99 -11.10 -7.45 -0.98
N ASP A 100 -10.76 -7.55 0.29
CA ASP A 100 -11.04 -6.57 1.35
C ASP A 100 -12.46 -6.46 1.93
N THR A 101 -12.67 -7.23 2.99
CA THR A 101 -13.64 -6.90 4.05
C THR A 101 -12.88 -6.57 5.35
N ILE A 102 -12.12 -5.50 5.36
CA ILE A 102 -11.65 -4.92 6.63
C ILE A 102 -12.48 -3.65 6.86
N ALA A 103 -13.58 -3.81 7.59
CA ALA A 103 -14.45 -2.72 8.02
C ALA A 103 -13.74 -1.88 9.10
N ASP A 104 -13.69 -0.56 8.91
CA ASP A 104 -13.48 0.37 10.01
C ASP A 104 -14.72 0.31 10.92
N GLN A 105 -14.52 -0.09 12.18
CA GLN A 105 -15.57 -0.14 13.18
C GLN A 105 -15.74 1.26 13.78
N ALA A 106 -16.75 2.00 13.37
CA ALA A 106 -17.49 3.00 14.18
C ALA A 106 -18.38 3.93 13.34
N ASP A 107 -19.44 3.42 12.69
CA ASP A 107 -20.44 4.29 12.04
C ASP A 107 -21.85 3.72 12.22
N ASP A 108 -22.85 4.63 12.22
CA ASP A 108 -24.29 4.34 12.18
C ASP A 108 -24.59 3.35 11.03
N PRO A 109 -25.43 2.31 11.22
CA PRO A 109 -25.69 1.25 10.25
C PRO A 109 -26.11 1.73 8.84
N GLU A 110 -26.90 2.79 8.72
CA GLU A 110 -27.28 3.35 7.41
C GLU A 110 -26.13 4.09 6.71
N ILE A 111 -25.35 4.84 7.48
CA ILE A 111 -24.15 5.54 6.99
C ILE A 111 -23.06 4.52 6.65
N ALA A 112 -22.91 3.46 7.44
CA ALA A 112 -21.97 2.37 7.20
C ALA A 112 -22.31 1.61 5.91
N LEU A 113 -23.61 1.36 5.64
CA LEU A 113 -24.06 0.69 4.42
C LEU A 113 -23.79 1.56 3.17
N ALA A 114 -24.17 2.83 3.20
CA ALA A 114 -23.92 3.76 2.08
C ALA A 114 -22.41 4.00 1.84
N LYS A 115 -21.60 4.04 2.90
CA LYS A 115 -20.13 4.10 2.79
C LYS A 115 -19.56 2.80 2.22
N LYS A 116 -20.12 1.65 2.61
CA LYS A 116 -19.71 0.33 2.10
C LYS A 116 -19.99 0.19 0.61
N ASP A 117 -21.13 0.66 0.12
CA ASP A 117 -21.47 0.65 -1.30
C ASP A 117 -20.53 1.55 -2.10
N LYS A 118 -20.27 2.78 -1.63
CA LYS A 118 -19.33 3.71 -2.26
C LYS A 118 -17.90 3.16 -2.24
N ALA A 119 -17.48 2.56 -1.14
CA ALA A 119 -16.16 1.94 -1.03
C ALA A 119 -16.02 0.75 -1.99
N THR A 120 -17.08 -0.03 -2.19
CA THR A 120 -17.09 -1.15 -3.14
C THR A 120 -16.97 -0.65 -4.57
N VAL A 121 -17.75 0.38 -4.96
CA VAL A 121 -17.65 1.00 -6.29
C VAL A 121 -16.26 1.59 -6.53
N LEU A 122 -15.71 2.33 -5.57
CA LEU A 122 -14.36 2.88 -5.66
C LEU A 122 -13.31 1.78 -5.85
N ARG A 123 -13.46 0.67 -5.12
CA ARG A 123 -12.57 -0.50 -5.23
C ARG A 123 -12.62 -1.10 -6.63
N GLN A 124 -13.82 -1.28 -7.19
CA GLN A 124 -13.99 -1.75 -8.57
C GLN A 124 -13.37 -0.79 -9.59
N CYS A 125 -13.52 0.53 -9.39
CA CYS A 125 -12.88 1.53 -10.26
C CYS A 125 -11.34 1.46 -10.17
N LEU A 126 -10.78 1.26 -8.97
CA LEU A 126 -9.34 1.08 -8.79
C LEU A 126 -8.81 -0.16 -9.51
N LEU A 127 -9.59 -1.24 -9.54
CA LEU A 127 -9.21 -2.47 -10.25
C LEU A 127 -9.16 -2.29 -11.77
N LYS A 128 -9.93 -1.36 -12.32
CA LYS A 128 -9.89 -1.01 -13.77
C LYS A 128 -8.66 -0.18 -14.15
N LEU A 129 -7.95 0.40 -13.18
CA LEU A 129 -6.69 1.10 -13.45
C LEU A 129 -5.59 0.11 -13.86
N SER A 130 -4.65 0.58 -14.70
CA SER A 130 -3.42 -0.18 -14.93
C SER A 130 -2.65 -0.38 -13.61
N ALA A 131 -1.83 -1.43 -13.53
CA ALA A 131 -1.02 -1.73 -12.34
C ALA A 131 -0.19 -0.51 -11.90
N GLU A 132 0.41 0.20 -12.84
CA GLU A 132 1.22 1.39 -12.57
C GLU A 132 0.41 2.56 -11.98
N HIS A 133 -0.78 2.83 -12.50
CA HIS A 133 -1.66 3.88 -11.97
C HIS A 133 -2.19 3.51 -10.59
N ARG A 134 -2.59 2.25 -10.39
CA ARG A 134 -3.09 1.73 -9.12
C ARG A 134 -2.02 1.78 -8.03
N GLU A 135 -0.77 1.44 -8.37
CA GLU A 135 0.37 1.53 -7.46
C GLU A 135 0.59 2.96 -6.96
N ILE A 136 0.62 3.93 -7.89
CA ILE A 136 0.81 5.35 -7.54
C ILE A 136 -0.35 5.86 -6.66
N VAL A 137 -1.60 5.54 -7.02
CA VAL A 137 -2.78 5.91 -6.21
C VAL A 137 -2.70 5.28 -4.82
N SER A 138 -2.28 4.01 -4.73
CA SER A 138 -2.13 3.34 -3.44
C SER A 138 -1.11 4.02 -2.54
N LEU A 139 0.06 4.38 -3.07
CA LEU A 139 1.11 5.02 -2.29
C LEU A 139 0.73 6.43 -1.85
N VAL A 140 0.14 7.23 -2.74
CA VAL A 140 -0.20 8.63 -2.42
C VAL A 140 -1.41 8.73 -1.50
N TYR A 141 -2.53 8.09 -1.84
CA TYR A 141 -3.80 8.29 -1.12
C TYR A 141 -3.97 7.38 0.09
N TYR A 142 -3.51 6.13 0.02
CA TYR A 142 -3.70 5.19 1.13
C TYR A 142 -2.50 5.11 2.07
N GLN A 143 -1.29 5.44 1.57
CA GLN A 143 -0.07 5.41 2.38
C GLN A 143 0.46 6.83 2.67
N HIS A 144 -0.26 7.87 2.22
CA HIS A 144 0.07 9.28 2.43
C HIS A 144 1.52 9.63 2.08
N LYS A 145 2.04 9.01 1.01
CA LYS A 145 3.40 9.25 0.55
C LYS A 145 3.47 10.51 -0.31
N SER A 146 4.53 11.31 -0.10
CA SER A 146 4.83 12.44 -0.97
C SER A 146 5.23 11.98 -2.37
N VAL A 147 5.16 12.89 -3.34
CA VAL A 147 5.61 12.59 -4.72
C VAL A 147 7.07 12.16 -4.74
N GLU A 148 7.93 12.78 -3.95
CA GLU A 148 9.34 12.42 -3.80
C GLU A 148 9.51 11.01 -3.22
N GLU A 149 8.79 10.68 -2.15
CA GLU A 149 8.82 9.33 -1.56
C GLU A 149 8.34 8.27 -2.55
N VAL A 150 7.25 8.55 -3.28
CA VAL A 150 6.73 7.65 -4.33
C VAL A 150 7.75 7.47 -5.44
N ALA A 151 8.41 8.54 -5.88
CA ALA A 151 9.48 8.48 -6.87
C ALA A 151 10.61 7.55 -6.41
N GLY A 152 11.01 7.65 -5.14
CA GLY A 152 12.01 6.77 -4.52
C GLY A 152 11.55 5.31 -4.42
N ILE A 153 10.29 5.05 -4.01
CA ILE A 153 9.74 3.69 -3.89
C ILE A 153 9.63 3.02 -5.27
N VAL A 154 9.12 3.75 -6.26
CA VAL A 154 8.81 3.19 -7.59
C VAL A 154 10.04 3.21 -8.51
N GLY A 155 11.04 4.04 -8.21
CA GLY A 155 12.25 4.17 -9.02
C GLY A 155 12.01 4.93 -10.34
N ILE A 156 11.15 5.96 -10.32
CA ILE A 156 10.82 6.80 -11.48
C ILE A 156 10.96 8.29 -11.11
N PRO A 157 11.17 9.19 -12.10
CA PRO A 157 11.22 10.62 -11.84
C PRO A 157 9.90 11.16 -11.25
N GLU A 158 9.97 12.17 -10.38
CA GLU A 158 8.79 12.84 -9.82
C GLU A 158 7.82 13.36 -10.89
N ALA A 159 8.34 13.89 -12.00
CA ALA A 159 7.51 14.33 -13.12
C ALA A 159 6.65 13.18 -13.65
N THR A 160 7.20 11.96 -13.73
CA THR A 160 6.46 10.75 -14.14
C THR A 160 5.41 10.37 -13.10
N VAL A 161 5.72 10.48 -11.79
CA VAL A 161 4.74 10.26 -10.72
C VAL A 161 3.56 11.23 -10.89
N LYS A 162 3.82 12.52 -11.06
CA LYS A 162 2.79 13.56 -11.26
C LYS A 162 1.92 13.28 -12.48
N THR A 163 2.53 12.89 -13.60
CA THR A 163 1.83 12.53 -14.84
C THR A 163 0.94 11.30 -14.64
N ARG A 164 1.46 10.22 -14.04
CA ARG A 164 0.67 9.02 -13.72
C ARG A 164 -0.48 9.32 -12.77
N MET A 165 -0.26 10.17 -11.75
CA MET A 165 -1.31 10.66 -10.85
C MET A 165 -2.43 11.40 -11.58
N PHE A 166 -2.07 12.28 -12.52
CA PHE A 166 -3.03 13.03 -13.33
C PHE A 166 -3.91 12.07 -14.14
N TYR A 167 -3.31 11.14 -14.88
CA TYR A 167 -4.07 10.18 -15.69
C TYR A 167 -4.87 9.19 -14.84
N ALA A 168 -4.33 8.75 -13.69
CA ALA A 168 -5.06 7.89 -12.77
C ALA A 168 -6.33 8.58 -12.24
N ARG A 169 -6.23 9.84 -11.82
CA ARG A 169 -7.39 10.63 -11.35
C ARG A 169 -8.42 10.83 -12.47
N LYS A 170 -7.96 11.14 -13.68
CA LYS A 170 -8.85 11.29 -14.84
C LYS A 170 -9.66 10.02 -15.09
N LYS A 171 -8.98 8.87 -15.15
CA LYS A 171 -9.64 7.57 -15.35
C LYS A 171 -10.58 7.20 -14.21
N LEU A 172 -10.19 7.45 -12.96
CA LEU A 172 -11.07 7.21 -11.81
C LEU A 172 -12.33 8.08 -11.88
N SER A 173 -12.20 9.36 -12.24
CA SER A 173 -13.35 10.24 -12.44
C SER A 173 -14.29 9.74 -13.53
N GLU A 174 -13.75 9.28 -14.66
CA GLU A 174 -14.53 8.68 -15.76
C GLU A 174 -15.31 7.44 -15.26
N PHE A 175 -14.63 6.50 -14.61
CA PHE A 175 -15.26 5.29 -14.07
C PHE A 175 -16.32 5.57 -13.01
N LEU A 176 -16.10 6.54 -12.12
CA LEU A 176 -17.07 6.93 -11.09
C LEU A 176 -18.30 7.57 -11.70
N THR A 177 -18.12 8.40 -12.73
CA THR A 177 -19.25 9.00 -13.47
C THR A 177 -20.09 7.94 -14.17
N GLU A 178 -19.47 6.92 -14.77
CA GLU A 178 -20.18 5.77 -15.37
C GLU A 178 -21.03 5.00 -14.34
N GLN A 179 -20.64 5.02 -13.08
CA GLN A 179 -21.38 4.39 -11.96
C GLN A 179 -22.39 5.33 -11.30
N GLY A 180 -22.65 6.50 -11.89
CA GLY A 180 -23.62 7.48 -11.36
C GLY A 180 -23.15 8.24 -10.13
N ILE A 181 -21.85 8.21 -9.82
CA ILE A 181 -21.25 8.96 -8.71
C ILE A 181 -20.72 10.28 -9.26
N GLU A 182 -21.60 11.29 -9.31
CA GLU A 182 -21.25 12.65 -9.67
C GLU A 182 -20.74 13.41 -8.43
N ARG A 183 -19.50 13.93 -8.51
CA ARG A 183 -18.83 14.85 -7.58
C ARG A 183 -18.52 14.33 -6.17
N GLY A 184 -17.25 14.35 -5.81
CA GLY A 184 -16.77 14.23 -4.45
C GLY A 184 -15.43 13.50 -4.27
N TRP A 185 -14.57 13.52 -5.28
CA TRP A 185 -13.18 13.08 -5.09
C TRP A 185 -12.30 14.31 -4.83
N PRO A 186 -11.48 14.33 -3.72
CA PRO A 186 -10.55 15.41 -3.43
C PRO A 186 -9.41 15.53 -4.44
#